data_1d93c4a462d3cdc34aa285e51ad5abdd
#
_entry.id   1d93c4a462d3cdc34aa285e51ad5abdd
#
_cell.length_a   1.000
_cell.length_b   1.000
_cell.length_c   1.000
_cell.angle_alpha   90.00
_cell.angle_beta   90.00
_cell.angle_gamma   90.00
#
_symmetry.space_group_name_H-M   'P 1'
#
loop_
_entity.id
_entity.type
_entity.pdbx_description
1 polymer ?
#
loop_
_entity_poly.entity_id
_entity_poly.type
_entity_poly.pdbx_seq_one_letter_code
_entity_poly.pdbx_strand_id
1 'polypeptide(L)'
;MKRALRIITIIFLALTIVFTVTGGAGTACVAWNADTLGGNMSKMAPVMPQLKILVVLSIAAGLWGIYSTIRLSKGKPGGWIYTVIFLLAGAITSGVQYYFSATLRGSTAPNSMRLYVTVFTLLIVLLIRLPGIWAKIGFDRPGKGKSPELAGGAALFVSGLLTAATPLWAAPNHLFKGYNTAK
;
A
#
# COMPACT_ATOMS: atom_id res chain seq x y z
N MET A 1 -15.31 17.58 -13.78
CA MET A 1 -14.31 16.60 -14.23
C MET A 1 -12.92 16.84 -13.63
N LYS A 2 -12.30 18.02 -13.77
CA LYS A 2 -10.92 18.34 -13.29
C LYS A 2 -10.71 18.06 -11.79
N ARG A 3 -11.63 18.52 -10.94
CA ARG A 3 -11.54 18.34 -9.48
C ARG A 3 -11.73 16.89 -9.05
N ALA A 4 -12.63 16.17 -9.70
CA ALA A 4 -12.88 14.76 -9.38
C ALA A 4 -11.66 13.88 -9.65
N LEU A 5 -11.00 14.02 -10.80
CA LEU A 5 -9.83 13.22 -11.14
C LEU A 5 -8.66 13.47 -10.17
N ARG A 6 -8.48 14.71 -9.73
CA ARG A 6 -7.48 15.05 -8.69
C ARG A 6 -7.80 14.37 -7.35
N ILE A 7 -9.07 14.41 -6.91
CA ILE A 7 -9.52 13.77 -5.68
C ILE A 7 -9.32 12.25 -5.77
N ILE A 8 -9.75 11.63 -6.85
CA ILE A 8 -9.60 10.19 -7.10
C ILE A 8 -8.13 9.79 -7.00
N THR A 9 -7.23 10.52 -7.66
CA THR A 9 -5.79 10.25 -7.60
C THR A 9 -5.26 10.30 -6.17
N ILE A 10 -5.65 11.31 -5.39
CA ILE A 10 -5.21 11.45 -3.98
C ILE A 10 -5.77 10.32 -3.13
N ILE A 11 -7.02 9.89 -3.36
CA ILE A 11 -7.62 8.74 -2.65
C ILE A 11 -6.81 7.47 -2.92
N PHE A 12 -6.50 7.16 -4.18
CA PHE A 12 -5.71 5.97 -4.50
C PHE A 12 -4.30 6.03 -3.93
N LEU A 13 -3.66 7.20 -3.92
CA LEU A 13 -2.36 7.39 -3.27
C LEU A 13 -2.44 7.13 -1.76
N ALA A 14 -3.45 7.68 -1.10
CA ALA A 14 -3.63 7.50 0.34
C ALA A 14 -3.94 6.03 0.67
N LEU A 15 -4.79 5.35 -0.10
CA LEU A 15 -5.03 3.90 0.03
C LEU A 15 -3.73 3.10 -0.13
N THR A 16 -2.93 3.41 -1.15
CA THR A 16 -1.65 2.72 -1.38
C THR A 16 -0.68 2.93 -0.22
N ILE A 17 -0.62 4.13 0.36
CA ILE A 17 0.20 4.43 1.55
C ILE A 17 -0.26 3.58 2.72
N VAL A 18 -1.55 3.55 3.02
CA VAL A 18 -2.09 2.76 4.13
C VAL A 18 -1.77 1.28 3.94
N PHE A 19 -2.05 0.69 2.77
CA PHE A 19 -1.71 -0.71 2.50
C PHE A 19 -0.20 -0.98 2.55
N THR A 20 0.63 0.00 2.20
CA THR A 20 2.09 -0.17 2.26
C THR A 20 2.58 -0.19 3.71
N VAL A 21 2.08 0.70 4.56
CA VAL A 21 2.45 0.75 5.98
C VAL A 21 1.87 -0.44 6.75
N THR A 22 0.57 -0.70 6.61
CA THR A 22 -0.10 -1.82 7.32
C THR A 22 0.39 -3.18 6.84
N GLY A 23 0.68 -3.33 5.52
CA GLY A 23 1.29 -4.54 4.99
C GLY A 23 2.71 -4.77 5.51
N GLY A 24 3.50 -3.69 5.66
CA GLY A 24 4.81 -3.75 6.34
C GLY A 24 4.67 -4.18 7.79
N ALA A 25 3.78 -3.53 8.55
CA ALA A 25 3.52 -3.86 9.95
C ALA A 25 3.01 -5.30 10.13
N GLY A 26 2.06 -5.75 9.29
CA GLY A 26 1.56 -7.12 9.31
C GLY A 26 2.63 -8.16 8.99
N THR A 27 3.55 -7.85 8.07
CA THR A 27 4.68 -8.72 7.75
C THR A 27 5.69 -8.80 8.92
N ALA A 28 5.75 -7.80 9.79
CA ALA A 28 6.67 -7.79 10.93
C ALA A 28 6.45 -9.00 11.85
N CYS A 29 5.20 -9.36 12.15
CA CYS A 29 4.91 -10.54 12.97
C CYS A 29 5.58 -11.80 12.42
N VAL A 30 5.46 -12.04 11.11
CA VAL A 30 6.05 -13.20 10.44
C VAL A 30 7.57 -13.05 10.35
N ALA A 31 8.08 -11.85 10.07
CA ALA A 31 9.52 -11.59 9.94
C ALA A 31 10.33 -11.85 11.22
N TRP A 32 9.69 -11.77 12.38
CA TRP A 32 10.37 -11.99 13.68
C TRP A 32 9.98 -13.30 14.36
N ASN A 33 8.86 -13.96 13.95
CA ASN A 33 8.33 -15.09 14.69
C ASN A 33 7.88 -16.25 13.78
N ALA A 34 8.30 -16.31 12.51
CA ALA A 34 7.84 -17.35 11.58
C ALA A 34 8.14 -18.78 12.06
N ASP A 35 9.26 -18.97 12.75
CA ASP A 35 9.71 -20.25 13.30
C ASP A 35 8.82 -20.75 14.46
N THR A 36 8.21 -19.83 15.21
CA THR A 36 7.31 -20.14 16.33
C THR A 36 5.83 -20.14 15.93
N LEU A 37 5.49 -19.56 14.77
CA LEU A 37 4.14 -19.53 14.24
C LEU A 37 3.80 -20.89 13.60
N GLY A 38 2.64 -21.43 13.94
CA GLY A 38 2.17 -22.71 13.34
C GLY A 38 1.63 -22.56 11.91
N GLY A 39 1.32 -23.69 11.30
CA GLY A 39 0.64 -23.76 10.01
C GLY A 39 1.46 -23.17 8.85
N ASN A 40 0.79 -22.44 7.96
CA ASN A 40 1.44 -21.90 6.75
C ASN A 40 2.44 -20.76 7.03
N MET A 41 2.41 -20.16 8.23
CA MET A 41 3.33 -19.06 8.56
C MET A 41 4.74 -19.58 8.85
N SER A 42 4.89 -20.77 9.45
CA SER A 42 6.20 -21.38 9.71
C SER A 42 7.00 -21.66 8.44
N LYS A 43 6.34 -21.86 7.31
CA LYS A 43 6.99 -22.02 6.00
C LYS A 43 7.78 -20.78 5.55
N MET A 44 7.55 -19.64 6.18
CA MET A 44 8.28 -18.39 5.91
C MET A 44 9.59 -18.28 6.69
N ALA A 45 9.88 -19.20 7.63
CA ALA A 45 11.09 -19.19 8.44
C ALA A 45 12.41 -19.07 7.63
N PRO A 46 12.59 -19.78 6.49
CA PRO A 46 13.81 -19.66 5.69
C PRO A 46 14.08 -18.26 5.14
N VAL A 47 13.04 -17.42 4.98
CA VAL A 47 13.12 -16.07 4.41
C VAL A 47 12.95 -14.95 5.44
N MET A 48 13.01 -15.27 6.75
CA MET A 48 12.90 -14.26 7.82
C MET A 48 13.86 -13.07 7.65
N PRO A 49 15.17 -13.25 7.32
CA PRO A 49 16.07 -12.13 7.12
C PRO A 49 15.61 -11.19 6.01
N GLN A 50 15.17 -11.75 4.88
CA GLN A 50 14.64 -10.98 3.75
C GLN A 50 13.34 -10.25 4.13
N LEU A 51 12.46 -10.89 4.90
CA LEU A 51 11.23 -10.27 5.38
C LEU A 51 11.51 -9.09 6.30
N LYS A 52 12.52 -9.15 7.18
CA LYS A 52 12.92 -8.03 8.04
C LYS A 52 13.32 -6.81 7.21
N ILE A 53 14.13 -7.02 6.17
CA ILE A 53 14.50 -5.95 5.21
C ILE A 53 13.26 -5.39 4.52
N LEU A 54 12.38 -6.25 4.04
CA LEU A 54 11.15 -5.83 3.35
C LEU A 54 10.19 -5.06 4.27
N VAL A 55 10.14 -5.37 5.55
CA VAL A 55 9.37 -4.59 6.54
C VAL A 55 9.91 -3.17 6.63
N VAL A 56 11.22 -3.02 6.83
CA VAL A 56 11.87 -1.70 6.94
C VAL A 56 11.66 -0.89 5.66
N LEU A 57 11.91 -1.50 4.50
CA LEU A 57 11.71 -0.85 3.20
C LEU A 57 10.24 -0.47 2.96
N SER A 58 9.29 -1.30 3.39
CA SER A 58 7.85 -1.00 3.24
C SER A 58 7.43 0.18 4.10
N ILE A 59 7.88 0.25 5.34
CA ILE A 59 7.59 1.38 6.24
C ILE A 59 8.24 2.65 5.70
N ALA A 60 9.51 2.60 5.31
CA ALA A 60 10.22 3.74 4.72
C ALA A 60 9.52 4.23 3.44
N ALA A 61 9.11 3.31 2.55
CA ALA A 61 8.36 3.64 1.35
C ALA A 61 7.01 4.30 1.68
N GLY A 62 6.30 3.80 2.69
CA GLY A 62 5.02 4.39 3.13
C GLY A 62 5.18 5.82 3.65
N LEU A 63 6.20 6.07 4.47
CA LEU A 63 6.53 7.42 4.96
C LEU A 63 6.92 8.35 3.81
N TRP A 64 7.73 7.87 2.88
CA TRP A 64 8.03 8.61 1.65
C TRP A 64 6.78 8.88 0.82
N GLY A 65 5.84 7.94 0.79
CA GLY A 65 4.54 8.09 0.13
C GLY A 65 3.71 9.25 0.70
N ILE A 66 3.67 9.40 2.03
CA ILE A 66 3.01 10.54 2.68
C ILE A 66 3.64 11.86 2.20
N TYR A 67 4.97 11.96 2.29
CA TYR A 67 5.70 13.16 1.87
C TYR A 67 5.46 13.48 0.39
N SER A 68 5.55 12.49 -0.50
CA SER A 68 5.36 12.67 -1.94
C SER A 68 3.93 13.11 -2.29
N THR A 69 2.94 12.52 -1.63
CA THR A 69 1.52 12.86 -1.84
C THR A 69 1.20 14.28 -1.38
N ILE A 70 1.77 14.72 -0.25
CA ILE A 70 1.64 16.11 0.22
C ILE A 70 2.29 17.07 -0.78
N ARG A 71 3.48 16.77 -1.31
CA ARG A 71 4.13 17.58 -2.33
C ARG A 71 3.31 17.68 -3.62
N LEU A 72 2.79 16.53 -4.09
CA LEU A 72 1.95 16.47 -5.29
C LEU A 72 0.66 17.28 -5.09
N SER A 73 -0.03 17.09 -3.96
CA SER A 73 -1.28 17.80 -3.66
C SER A 73 -1.10 19.33 -3.52
N LYS A 74 0.07 19.76 -3.05
CA LYS A 74 0.44 21.20 -2.94
C LYS A 74 1.02 21.79 -4.23
N GLY A 75 1.09 21.04 -5.32
CA GLY A 75 1.65 21.48 -6.59
C GLY A 75 3.14 21.83 -6.53
N LYS A 76 3.89 21.23 -5.59
CA LYS A 76 5.32 21.50 -5.45
C LYS A 76 6.12 20.84 -6.56
N PRO A 77 7.22 21.46 -7.05
CA PRO A 77 8.07 20.88 -8.07
C PRO A 77 8.61 19.51 -7.64
N GLY A 78 8.69 18.58 -8.57
CA GLY A 78 9.13 17.20 -8.32
C GLY A 78 8.09 16.29 -7.64
N GLY A 79 6.92 16.80 -7.21
CA GLY A 79 5.91 16.00 -6.50
C GLY A 79 5.50 14.76 -7.27
N TRP A 80 5.36 14.84 -8.59
CA TRP A 80 5.06 13.69 -9.43
C TRP A 80 6.18 12.64 -9.44
N ILE A 81 7.44 13.06 -9.60
CA ILE A 81 8.60 12.15 -9.62
C ILE A 81 8.72 11.42 -8.28
N TYR A 82 8.62 12.13 -7.16
CA TYR A 82 8.64 11.50 -5.83
C TYR A 82 7.51 10.50 -5.63
N THR A 83 6.33 10.78 -6.19
CA THR A 83 5.19 9.86 -6.15
C THR A 83 5.45 8.60 -6.97
N VAL A 84 6.04 8.73 -8.16
CA VAL A 84 6.42 7.58 -8.99
C VAL A 84 7.47 6.71 -8.29
N ILE A 85 8.51 7.33 -7.69
CA ILE A 85 9.54 6.60 -6.92
C ILE A 85 8.90 5.82 -5.76
N PHE A 86 7.99 6.44 -5.01
CA PHE A 86 7.21 5.76 -3.95
C PHE A 86 6.47 4.55 -4.48
N LEU A 87 5.71 4.72 -5.56
CA LEU A 87 4.90 3.65 -6.13
C LEU A 87 5.75 2.51 -6.70
N LEU A 88 6.88 2.81 -7.32
CA LEU A 88 7.83 1.78 -7.79
C LEU A 88 8.45 1.01 -6.62
N ALA A 89 8.93 1.70 -5.58
CA ALA A 89 9.44 1.05 -4.38
C ALA A 89 8.37 0.19 -3.70
N GLY A 90 7.13 0.69 -3.61
CA GLY A 90 5.98 -0.05 -3.11
C GLY A 90 5.65 -1.29 -3.94
N ALA A 91 5.68 -1.19 -5.27
CA ALA A 91 5.44 -2.31 -6.18
C ALA A 91 6.52 -3.39 -6.07
N ILE A 92 7.80 -2.99 -6.00
CA ILE A 92 8.92 -3.92 -5.83
C ILE A 92 8.80 -4.66 -4.49
N THR A 93 8.62 -3.93 -3.39
CA THR A 93 8.54 -4.55 -2.04
C THR A 93 7.32 -5.46 -1.91
N SER A 94 6.16 -5.05 -2.42
CA SER A 94 4.96 -5.88 -2.42
C SER A 94 5.05 -7.07 -3.39
N GLY A 95 5.71 -6.91 -4.52
CA GLY A 95 5.95 -7.98 -5.49
C GLY A 95 6.83 -9.09 -4.91
N VAL A 96 7.92 -8.73 -4.22
CA VAL A 96 8.78 -9.71 -3.55
C VAL A 96 8.03 -10.42 -2.42
N GLN A 97 7.24 -9.70 -1.61
CA GLN A 97 6.41 -10.31 -0.56
C GLN A 97 5.32 -11.22 -1.15
N TYR A 98 4.72 -10.82 -2.27
CA TYR A 98 3.77 -11.65 -3.01
C TYR A 98 4.43 -12.96 -3.46
N TYR A 99 5.61 -12.87 -4.07
CA TYR A 99 6.37 -14.04 -4.54
C TYR A 99 6.67 -15.02 -3.40
N PHE A 100 7.22 -14.55 -2.27
CA PHE A 100 7.46 -15.42 -1.11
C PHE A 100 6.17 -16.03 -0.57
N SER A 101 5.08 -15.26 -0.51
CA SER A 101 3.79 -15.76 -0.03
C SER A 101 3.19 -16.82 -0.95
N ALA A 102 3.27 -16.62 -2.26
CA ALA A 102 2.78 -17.57 -3.25
C ALA A 102 3.57 -18.89 -3.22
N THR A 103 4.91 -18.79 -3.19
CA THR A 103 5.79 -19.96 -3.30
C THR A 103 5.88 -20.77 -2.01
N LEU A 104 5.96 -20.11 -0.86
CA LEU A 104 6.18 -20.78 0.41
C LEU A 104 4.90 -21.08 1.17
N ARG A 105 3.93 -20.17 1.17
CA ARG A 105 2.66 -20.34 1.88
C ARG A 105 1.55 -20.97 1.06
N GLY A 106 1.66 -20.94 -0.28
CA GLY A 106 0.58 -21.30 -1.19
C GLY A 106 -0.62 -20.34 -1.14
N SER A 107 -0.46 -19.16 -0.52
CA SER A 107 -1.50 -18.13 -0.40
C SER A 107 -0.91 -16.76 -0.59
N THR A 108 -1.52 -15.95 -1.45
CA THR A 108 -1.04 -14.61 -1.80
C THR A 108 -1.68 -13.49 -0.98
N ALA A 109 -2.77 -13.79 -0.29
CA ALA A 109 -3.42 -12.80 0.59
C ALA A 109 -2.58 -12.54 1.86
N PRO A 110 -2.51 -11.30 2.36
CA PRO A 110 -3.06 -10.05 1.84
C PRO A 110 -2.14 -9.32 0.83
N ASN A 111 -0.95 -9.85 0.54
CA ASN A 111 0.08 -9.17 -0.28
C ASN A 111 -0.37 -8.91 -1.72
N SER A 112 -1.25 -9.75 -2.28
CA SER A 112 -1.82 -9.55 -3.61
C SER A 112 -2.61 -8.24 -3.72
N MET A 113 -3.45 -7.93 -2.74
CA MET A 113 -4.23 -6.68 -2.74
C MET A 113 -3.33 -5.46 -2.70
N ARG A 114 -2.30 -5.48 -1.85
CA ARG A 114 -1.31 -4.40 -1.78
C ARG A 114 -0.61 -4.20 -3.13
N LEU A 115 -0.16 -5.27 -3.77
CA LEU A 115 0.52 -5.21 -5.07
C LEU A 115 -0.41 -4.62 -6.14
N TYR A 116 -1.64 -5.15 -6.26
CA TYR A 116 -2.59 -4.70 -7.28
C TYR A 116 -3.00 -3.24 -7.10
N VAL A 117 -3.28 -2.80 -5.87
CA VAL A 117 -3.60 -1.39 -5.59
C VAL A 117 -2.41 -0.49 -5.92
N THR A 118 -1.19 -0.90 -5.59
CA THR A 118 0.02 -0.12 -5.88
C THR A 118 0.25 0.00 -7.39
N VAL A 119 0.17 -1.11 -8.15
CA VAL A 119 0.35 -1.11 -9.61
C VAL A 119 -0.76 -0.29 -10.28
N PHE A 120 -2.01 -0.46 -9.86
CA PHE A 120 -3.13 0.30 -10.40
C PHE A 120 -2.97 1.81 -10.16
N THR A 121 -2.55 2.20 -8.95
CA THR A 121 -2.25 3.59 -8.60
C THR A 121 -1.09 4.14 -9.44
N LEU A 122 -0.05 3.33 -9.67
CA LEU A 122 1.07 3.70 -10.52
C LEU A 122 0.59 3.99 -11.96
N LEU A 123 -0.25 3.13 -12.52
CA LEU A 123 -0.84 3.35 -13.84
C LEU A 123 -1.64 4.65 -13.89
N ILE A 124 -2.49 4.92 -12.89
CA ILE A 124 -3.22 6.20 -12.79
C ILE A 124 -2.24 7.39 -12.78
N VAL A 125 -1.20 7.34 -11.94
CA VAL A 125 -0.21 8.43 -11.81
C VAL A 125 0.60 8.64 -13.09
N LEU A 126 0.89 7.59 -13.84
CA LEU A 126 1.54 7.71 -15.15
C LEU A 126 0.57 8.30 -16.19
N LEU A 127 -0.67 7.82 -16.25
CA LEU A 127 -1.68 8.31 -17.21
C LEU A 127 -2.01 9.79 -17.00
N ILE A 128 -2.10 10.26 -15.75
CA ILE A 128 -2.38 11.67 -15.49
C ILE A 128 -1.25 12.61 -15.96
N ARG A 129 -0.04 12.09 -16.20
CA ARG A 129 1.10 12.89 -16.71
C ARG A 129 0.98 13.20 -18.19
N LEU A 130 0.10 12.54 -18.92
CA LEU A 130 -0.13 12.86 -20.34
C LEU A 130 -0.46 14.36 -20.49
N PRO A 131 0.15 15.05 -21.51
CA PRO A 131 0.08 16.52 -21.60
C PRO A 131 -1.33 17.10 -21.53
N GLY A 132 -2.28 16.51 -22.24
CA GLY A 132 -3.67 16.95 -22.24
C GLY A 132 -4.43 16.76 -20.93
N ILE A 133 -4.03 15.78 -20.10
CA ILE A 133 -4.65 15.43 -18.82
C ILE A 133 -4.00 16.25 -17.70
N TRP A 134 -2.68 16.33 -17.66
CA TRP A 134 -1.93 17.04 -16.62
C TRP A 134 -2.36 18.50 -16.47
N ALA A 135 -2.40 19.23 -17.59
CA ALA A 135 -2.85 20.63 -17.60
C ALA A 135 -4.29 20.81 -17.10
N LYS A 136 -5.14 19.80 -17.30
CA LYS A 136 -6.54 19.84 -16.85
C LYS A 136 -6.68 19.49 -15.36
N ILE A 137 -5.86 18.64 -14.79
CA ILE A 137 -5.94 18.23 -13.38
C ILE A 137 -5.41 19.33 -12.45
N GLY A 138 -4.39 20.10 -12.90
CA GLY A 138 -3.85 21.24 -12.18
C GLY A 138 -3.01 20.85 -10.97
N PHE A 139 -2.24 19.75 -11.03
CA PHE A 139 -1.25 19.39 -10.00
C PHE A 139 -0.01 20.29 -10.01
N ASP A 140 0.13 21.16 -10.99
CA ASP A 140 1.11 22.24 -11.05
C ASP A 140 0.74 23.43 -10.14
N ARG A 141 -0.45 23.42 -9.57
CA ARG A 141 -0.97 24.45 -8.66
C ARG A 141 -1.51 23.86 -7.37
N PRO A 142 -1.44 24.59 -6.24
CA PRO A 142 -2.06 24.14 -4.99
C PRO A 142 -3.55 23.85 -5.17
N GLY A 143 -4.03 22.76 -4.58
CA GLY A 143 -5.47 22.45 -4.54
C GLY A 143 -6.22 23.53 -3.75
N LYS A 144 -7.30 24.06 -4.32
CA LYS A 144 -8.18 25.01 -3.62
C LYS A 144 -9.20 24.24 -2.76
N GLY A 145 -9.39 24.65 -1.52
CA GLY A 145 -10.40 24.12 -0.58
C GLY A 145 -10.00 22.83 0.14
N LYS A 146 -10.96 22.20 0.83
CA LYS A 146 -10.80 21.00 1.68
C LYS A 146 -10.63 19.67 0.92
N SER A 147 -10.35 19.70 -0.38
CA SER A 147 -10.26 18.49 -1.22
C SER A 147 -9.18 17.49 -0.78
N PRO A 148 -7.97 17.91 -0.36
CA PRO A 148 -6.96 16.96 0.13
C PRO A 148 -7.34 16.31 1.47
N GLU A 149 -7.99 17.08 2.35
CA GLU A 149 -8.47 16.60 3.66
C GLU A 149 -9.60 15.58 3.49
N LEU A 150 -10.58 15.88 2.61
CA LEU A 150 -11.67 14.97 2.29
C LEU A 150 -11.15 13.67 1.66
N ALA A 151 -10.19 13.76 0.74
CA ALA A 151 -9.59 12.58 0.11
C ALA A 151 -8.81 11.74 1.12
N GLY A 152 -8.07 12.37 2.03
CA GLY A 152 -7.38 11.70 3.13
C GLY A 152 -8.35 11.01 4.09
N GLY A 153 -9.41 11.70 4.50
CA GLY A 153 -10.46 11.13 5.35
C GLY A 153 -11.17 9.94 4.69
N ALA A 154 -11.54 10.05 3.42
CA ALA A 154 -12.14 8.95 2.67
C ALA A 154 -11.22 7.74 2.56
N ALA A 155 -9.92 7.96 2.32
CA ALA A 155 -8.94 6.88 2.26
C ALA A 155 -8.77 6.17 3.61
N LEU A 156 -8.69 6.92 4.70
CA LEU A 156 -8.63 6.37 6.07
C LEU A 156 -9.88 5.56 6.39
N PHE A 157 -11.07 6.06 6.03
CA PHE A 157 -12.32 5.36 6.25
C PHE A 157 -12.39 4.03 5.49
N VAL A 158 -12.08 4.04 4.18
CA VAL A 158 -12.05 2.82 3.36
C VAL A 158 -10.99 1.83 3.88
N SER A 159 -9.82 2.32 4.26
CA SER A 159 -8.77 1.47 4.83
C SER A 159 -9.19 0.87 6.18
N GLY A 160 -9.86 1.65 7.02
CA GLY A 160 -10.43 1.16 8.27
C GLY A 160 -11.45 0.05 8.05
N LEU A 161 -12.37 0.22 7.09
CA LEU A 161 -13.34 -0.82 6.72
C LEU A 161 -12.65 -2.10 6.21
N LEU A 162 -11.65 -1.96 5.33
CA LEU A 162 -10.89 -3.11 4.81
C LEU A 162 -10.12 -3.82 5.93
N THR A 163 -9.55 -3.07 6.87
CA THR A 163 -8.88 -3.65 8.04
C THR A 163 -9.88 -4.36 8.95
N ALA A 164 -11.03 -3.77 9.23
CA ALA A 164 -12.10 -4.38 10.02
C ALA A 164 -12.67 -5.64 9.35
N ALA A 165 -12.67 -5.70 8.00
CA ALA A 165 -13.08 -6.86 7.24
C ALA A 165 -11.97 -7.95 7.12
N THR A 166 -10.75 -7.70 7.61
CA THR A 166 -9.63 -8.66 7.55
C THR A 166 -10.00 -10.06 8.08
N PRO A 167 -10.74 -10.22 9.20
CA PRO A 167 -11.14 -11.54 9.67
C PRO A 167 -11.92 -12.37 8.65
N LEU A 168 -12.68 -11.72 7.76
CA LEU A 168 -13.54 -12.41 6.79
C LEU A 168 -12.72 -13.11 5.69
N TRP A 169 -11.65 -12.47 5.20
CA TRP A 169 -10.86 -12.96 4.05
C TRP A 169 -9.47 -13.45 4.42
N ALA A 170 -8.94 -13.06 5.58
CA ALA A 170 -7.64 -13.51 6.07
C ALA A 170 -7.73 -14.67 7.08
N ALA A 171 -8.94 -15.00 7.58
CA ALA A 171 -9.16 -16.04 8.56
C ALA A 171 -8.45 -17.37 8.27
N PRO A 172 -8.45 -17.91 7.03
CA PRO A 172 -7.76 -19.17 6.74
C PRO A 172 -6.25 -19.13 7.01
N ASN A 173 -5.64 -17.93 6.97
CA ASN A 173 -4.21 -17.74 7.22
C ASN A 173 -3.88 -17.50 8.70
N HIS A 174 -4.89 -17.32 9.55
CA HIS A 174 -4.78 -17.01 10.97
C HIS A 174 -5.36 -18.10 11.87
N LEU A 175 -5.56 -19.31 11.35
CA LEU A 175 -5.95 -20.46 12.15
C LEU A 175 -4.73 -21.00 12.90
N PHE A 176 -4.79 -20.98 14.23
CA PHE A 176 -3.82 -21.60 15.11
C PHE A 176 -4.51 -22.58 16.02
N LYS A 177 -4.13 -23.87 15.98
CA LYS A 177 -4.77 -24.97 16.74
C LYS A 177 -6.31 -24.98 16.64
N GLY A 178 -6.86 -24.62 15.46
CA GLY A 178 -8.31 -24.54 15.26
C GLY A 178 -8.97 -23.22 15.68
N TYR A 179 -8.23 -22.31 16.32
CA TYR A 179 -8.73 -20.98 16.68
C TYR A 179 -8.35 -19.93 15.65
N ASN A 180 -9.30 -19.04 15.33
CA ASN A 180 -9.05 -17.92 14.44
C ASN A 180 -8.43 -16.75 15.24
N THR A 181 -7.16 -16.44 15.00
CA THR A 181 -6.41 -15.38 15.68
C THR A 181 -6.59 -14.00 15.02
N ALA A 182 -7.40 -13.92 13.97
CA ALA A 182 -7.71 -12.66 13.27
C ALA A 182 -9.00 -11.98 13.79
N LYS A 183 -9.62 -12.53 14.83
CA LYS A 183 -10.79 -11.93 15.49
C LYS A 183 -10.39 -10.97 16.60
#